data_64fff21e8425bb5a1926d0454165d90c
#
_entry.id   64fff21e8425bb5a1926d0454165d90c
#
_cell.length_a   1.000
_cell.length_b   1.000
_cell.length_c   1.000
_cell.angle_alpha   90.00
_cell.angle_beta   90.00
_cell.angle_gamma   90.00
#
_symmetry.space_group_name_H-M   'P 1'
#
loop_
_entity.id
_entity.type
_entity.pdbx_description
1 polymer ?
#
loop_
_entity_poly.entity_id
_entity_poly.type
_entity_poly.pdbx_seq_one_letter_code
_entity_poly.pdbx_strand_id
1 'polypeptide(L)'
;MARIKIETIAEELAADNWQVLSTDYQNLDTEMEFLCAEGHKVYAPWKKIRTKRECPVCKQNQFKQVTNIIKPKTKGENRILALDQASHITGYSIFDGPNLISYGTFEAKETDEAKRFHEIKLWLISMIENWQCDVIGIEGIQYQQNMGVTTFQTLARLQGILMDLCIELNIPYVICPTNTWRAHCEVKGKTRADKKRSMQLLVKKWYDVTVSDDIADAVGIGKYVTDTNQQKTKIINWE
;
A
#
# COMPACT_ATOMS: atom_id res chain seq x y z
N MET A 1 -39.84 19.72 1.41
CA MET A 1 -39.46 18.42 0.83
C MET A 1 -40.05 17.31 1.67
N ALA A 2 -40.67 16.31 1.06
CA ALA A 2 -41.23 15.19 1.81
C ALA A 2 -40.12 14.42 2.55
N ARG A 3 -40.39 14.08 3.81
CA ARG A 3 -39.47 13.31 4.65
C ARG A 3 -39.38 11.89 4.08
N ILE A 4 -38.18 11.43 3.71
CA ILE A 4 -37.97 10.06 3.25
C ILE A 4 -38.34 9.13 4.41
N LYS A 5 -39.10 8.06 4.13
CA LYS A 5 -39.44 7.06 5.13
C LYS A 5 -38.39 5.96 5.17
N ILE A 6 -38.25 5.30 6.31
CA ILE A 6 -37.26 4.24 6.50
C ILE A 6 -37.51 3.03 5.58
N GLU A 7 -38.82 2.78 5.27
CA GLU A 7 -39.21 1.76 4.32
C GLU A 7 -38.64 2.01 2.91
N THR A 8 -38.63 3.29 2.46
CA THR A 8 -38.04 3.68 1.17
C THR A 8 -36.52 3.45 1.18
N ILE A 9 -35.84 3.69 2.32
CA ILE A 9 -34.41 3.40 2.46
C ILE A 9 -34.16 1.89 2.36
N ALA A 10 -35.02 1.08 3.01
CA ALA A 10 -34.93 -0.38 2.96
C ALA A 10 -35.13 -0.92 1.54
N GLU A 11 -36.11 -0.36 0.80
CA GLU A 11 -36.35 -0.73 -0.61
C GLU A 11 -35.14 -0.37 -1.51
N GLU A 12 -34.57 0.83 -1.37
CA GLU A 12 -33.37 1.22 -2.12
C GLU A 12 -32.16 0.31 -1.82
N LEU A 13 -32.03 -0.18 -0.58
CA LEU A 13 -30.92 -1.02 -0.16
C LEU A 13 -31.07 -2.48 -0.59
N ALA A 14 -32.30 -2.97 -0.66
CA ALA A 14 -32.59 -4.37 -1.02
C ALA A 14 -32.07 -4.75 -2.41
N ALA A 15 -32.05 -3.80 -3.35
CA ALA A 15 -31.52 -4.00 -4.70
C ALA A 15 -30.04 -4.40 -4.73
N ASP A 16 -29.25 -3.96 -3.74
CA ASP A 16 -27.82 -4.25 -3.59
C ASP A 16 -27.54 -5.28 -2.47
N ASN A 17 -28.56 -5.96 -1.96
CA ASN A 17 -28.50 -6.89 -0.82
C ASN A 17 -27.98 -6.23 0.48
N TRP A 18 -28.20 -4.94 0.64
CA TRP A 18 -27.96 -4.23 1.89
C TRP A 18 -29.24 -4.13 2.72
N GLN A 19 -29.10 -3.99 4.04
CA GLN A 19 -30.22 -3.82 4.95
C GLN A 19 -29.99 -2.62 5.87
N VAL A 20 -31.04 -1.89 6.21
CA VAL A 20 -31.02 -0.89 7.28
C VAL A 20 -31.40 -1.58 8.59
N LEU A 21 -30.57 -1.39 9.63
CA LEU A 21 -30.83 -1.94 10.97
C LEU A 21 -31.41 -0.87 11.91
N SER A 22 -31.14 0.41 11.67
CA SER A 22 -31.73 1.51 12.43
C SER A 22 -33.21 1.63 12.15
N THR A 23 -33.99 1.95 13.19
CA THR A 23 -35.44 2.17 13.14
C THR A 23 -35.82 3.65 13.07
N ASP A 24 -34.87 4.56 13.30
CA ASP A 24 -35.10 6.01 13.29
C ASP A 24 -34.25 6.69 12.19
N TYR A 25 -34.89 7.62 11.47
CA TYR A 25 -34.28 8.43 10.42
C TYR A 25 -34.83 9.86 10.48
N GLN A 26 -33.95 10.84 10.63
CA GLN A 26 -34.35 12.25 10.72
C GLN A 26 -34.04 13.02 9.43
N ASN A 27 -32.82 12.86 8.88
CA ASN A 27 -32.34 13.53 7.69
C ASN A 27 -31.16 12.79 7.06
N LEU A 28 -30.64 13.29 5.93
CA LEU A 28 -29.56 12.67 5.16
C LEU A 28 -28.23 12.51 5.92
N ASP A 29 -28.01 13.31 6.94
CA ASP A 29 -26.79 13.31 7.76
C ASP A 29 -26.97 12.50 9.07
N THR A 30 -28.16 11.89 9.28
CA THR A 30 -28.40 11.01 10.42
C THR A 30 -27.53 9.77 10.33
N GLU A 31 -26.71 9.54 11.35
CA GLU A 31 -25.90 8.32 11.48
C GLU A 31 -26.84 7.12 11.70
N MET A 32 -26.67 6.09 10.90
CA MET A 32 -27.53 4.90 10.90
C MET A 32 -26.67 3.63 10.83
N GLU A 33 -27.20 2.53 11.34
CA GLU A 33 -26.61 1.20 11.26
C GLU A 33 -27.18 0.45 10.06
N PHE A 34 -26.28 -0.12 9.25
CA PHE A 34 -26.60 -0.93 8.08
C PHE A 34 -25.90 -2.29 8.15
N LEU A 35 -26.44 -3.25 7.41
CA LEU A 35 -25.78 -4.52 7.12
C LEU A 35 -25.42 -4.54 5.61
N CYS A 36 -24.17 -4.75 5.26
CA CYS A 36 -23.76 -4.88 3.86
C CYS A 36 -24.11 -6.27 3.30
N ALA A 37 -23.98 -6.46 1.99
CA ALA A 37 -24.27 -7.72 1.31
C ALA A 37 -23.51 -8.93 1.90
N GLU A 38 -22.32 -8.70 2.46
CA GLU A 38 -21.48 -9.74 3.11
C GLU A 38 -21.74 -9.87 4.62
N GLY A 39 -22.79 -9.25 5.15
CA GLY A 39 -23.21 -9.37 6.55
C GLY A 39 -22.39 -8.54 7.55
N HIS A 40 -21.57 -7.58 7.11
CA HIS A 40 -20.84 -6.70 8.03
C HIS A 40 -21.69 -5.51 8.46
N LYS A 41 -21.62 -5.14 9.74
CA LYS A 41 -22.25 -3.93 10.27
C LYS A 41 -21.46 -2.70 9.81
N VAL A 42 -22.19 -1.70 9.29
CA VAL A 42 -21.66 -0.41 8.83
C VAL A 42 -22.41 0.70 9.53
N TYR A 43 -21.69 1.63 10.17
CA TYR A 43 -22.25 2.80 10.82
C TYR A 43 -21.86 4.04 10.01
N ALA A 44 -22.84 4.71 9.40
CA ALA A 44 -22.60 5.85 8.51
C ALA A 44 -23.88 6.66 8.27
N PRO A 45 -23.80 7.95 7.85
CA PRO A 45 -24.97 8.70 7.44
C PRO A 45 -25.56 8.17 6.12
N TRP A 46 -26.90 8.21 6.01
CA TRP A 46 -27.62 7.76 4.81
C TRP A 46 -27.10 8.38 3.53
N LYS A 47 -26.76 9.67 3.54
CA LYS A 47 -26.18 10.38 2.40
C LYS A 47 -24.95 9.65 1.81
N LYS A 48 -24.09 9.11 2.67
CA LYS A 48 -22.88 8.38 2.25
C LYS A 48 -23.24 7.03 1.65
N ILE A 49 -24.08 6.25 2.33
CA ILE A 49 -24.49 4.92 1.86
C ILE A 49 -25.33 5.01 0.58
N ARG A 50 -26.20 6.01 0.45
CA ARG A 50 -26.99 6.23 -0.76
C ARG A 50 -26.11 6.51 -1.99
N THR A 51 -25.04 7.28 -1.83
CA THR A 51 -24.14 7.67 -2.91
C THR A 51 -23.14 6.56 -3.25
N LYS A 52 -22.61 5.89 -2.24
CA LYS A 52 -21.62 4.83 -2.38
C LYS A 52 -21.93 3.72 -1.40
N ARG A 53 -22.22 2.50 -1.89
CA ARG A 53 -22.43 1.29 -1.10
C ARG A 53 -21.08 0.73 -0.62
N GLU A 54 -20.32 1.52 0.19
CA GLU A 54 -19.00 1.12 0.66
C GLU A 54 -19.06 0.57 2.09
N CYS A 55 -18.69 -0.69 2.24
CA CYS A 55 -18.45 -1.30 3.54
C CYS A 55 -16.94 -1.25 3.85
N PRO A 56 -16.50 -0.63 4.96
CA PRO A 56 -15.08 -0.58 5.32
C PRO A 56 -14.44 -1.97 5.47
N VAL A 57 -15.19 -2.93 6.02
CA VAL A 57 -14.72 -4.31 6.22
C VAL A 57 -14.59 -5.04 4.88
N CYS A 58 -15.57 -4.89 3.96
CA CYS A 58 -15.46 -5.46 2.61
C CYS A 58 -14.30 -4.83 1.85
N LYS A 59 -14.12 -3.52 1.95
CA LYS A 59 -13.00 -2.81 1.33
C LYS A 59 -11.67 -3.36 1.85
N GLN A 60 -11.54 -3.55 3.15
CA GLN A 60 -10.37 -4.18 3.78
C GLN A 60 -10.18 -5.64 3.32
N ASN A 61 -11.25 -6.41 3.18
CA ASN A 61 -11.20 -7.80 2.72
C ASN A 61 -10.93 -7.92 1.21
N GLN A 62 -11.30 -6.93 0.39
CA GLN A 62 -10.91 -6.89 -1.04
C GLN A 62 -9.39 -6.80 -1.21
N PHE A 63 -8.69 -6.11 -0.31
CA PHE A 63 -7.22 -6.14 -0.29
C PHE A 63 -6.67 -7.54 0.11
N LYS A 64 -7.43 -8.33 0.88
CA LYS A 64 -7.07 -9.72 1.21
C LYS A 64 -7.30 -10.71 0.07
N GLN A 65 -8.13 -10.39 -0.92
CA GLN A 65 -8.49 -11.29 -2.02
C GLN A 65 -7.58 -11.21 -3.26
N VAL A 66 -6.54 -10.39 -3.26
CA VAL A 66 -5.45 -10.53 -4.24
C VAL A 66 -4.54 -11.69 -3.78
N THR A 67 -5.14 -12.84 -3.60
CA THR A 67 -4.42 -14.07 -3.28
C THR A 67 -3.84 -14.67 -4.55
N ASN A 68 -2.69 -14.19 -4.94
CA ASN A 68 -1.77 -15.08 -5.60
C ASN A 68 -1.44 -16.20 -4.60
N ILE A 69 -1.45 -17.45 -5.04
CA ILE A 69 -1.14 -18.62 -4.22
C ILE A 69 0.21 -18.38 -3.57
N ILE A 70 0.19 -18.08 -2.26
CA ILE A 70 1.41 -17.87 -1.48
C ILE A 70 2.06 -19.24 -1.37
N LYS A 71 3.20 -19.43 -2.03
CA LYS A 71 4.00 -20.63 -1.81
C LYS A 71 4.53 -20.57 -0.37
N PRO A 72 4.40 -21.67 0.41
CA PRO A 72 4.99 -21.71 1.75
C PRO A 72 6.50 -21.43 1.64
N LYS A 73 7.03 -20.68 2.59
CA LYS A 73 8.47 -20.38 2.66
C LYS A 73 9.25 -21.66 2.85
N THR A 74 10.31 -21.83 2.11
CA THR A 74 11.36 -22.79 2.41
C THR A 74 12.23 -22.24 3.54
N LYS A 75 12.66 -23.11 4.44
CA LYS A 75 13.49 -22.70 5.61
C LYS A 75 14.79 -22.07 5.12
N GLY A 76 15.01 -20.79 5.44
CA GLY A 76 16.23 -20.04 5.10
C GLY A 76 16.04 -18.96 4.01
N GLU A 77 14.87 -18.88 3.36
CA GLU A 77 14.56 -17.80 2.42
C GLU A 77 13.99 -16.58 3.15
N ASN A 78 14.52 -15.40 2.83
CA ASN A 78 14.01 -14.12 3.32
C ASN A 78 13.12 -13.50 2.24
N ARG A 79 11.85 -13.25 2.57
CA ARG A 79 10.92 -12.57 1.68
C ARG A 79 10.93 -11.08 1.94
N ILE A 80 11.25 -10.31 0.91
CA ILE A 80 11.43 -8.88 0.99
C ILE A 80 10.31 -8.20 0.21
N LEU A 81 9.60 -7.27 0.85
CA LEU A 81 8.74 -6.31 0.18
C LEU A 81 9.48 -4.98 0.09
N ALA A 82 9.68 -4.46 -1.11
CA ALA A 82 10.30 -3.16 -1.31
C ALA A 82 9.33 -2.14 -1.89
N LEU A 83 9.45 -0.89 -1.44
CA LEU A 83 8.53 0.19 -1.72
C LEU A 83 9.29 1.42 -2.30
N ASP A 84 8.85 1.88 -3.46
CA ASP A 84 9.01 3.25 -3.93
C ASP A 84 7.75 4.01 -3.53
N GLN A 85 7.74 4.48 -2.26
CA GLN A 85 6.53 5.05 -1.68
C GLN A 85 6.25 6.45 -2.19
N ALA A 86 5.00 6.69 -2.57
CA ALA A 86 4.45 8.00 -2.86
C ALA A 86 3.03 8.13 -2.30
N SER A 87 2.56 9.36 -2.15
CA SER A 87 1.27 9.62 -1.50
C SER A 87 0.05 9.22 -2.33
N HIS A 88 0.20 8.95 -3.61
CA HIS A 88 -0.86 8.54 -4.51
C HIS A 88 -0.61 7.18 -5.16
N ILE A 89 0.53 7.01 -5.79
CA ILE A 89 0.90 5.76 -6.46
C ILE A 89 2.20 5.26 -5.87
N THR A 90 2.14 4.15 -5.15
CA THR A 90 3.31 3.47 -4.56
C THR A 90 3.71 2.30 -5.44
N GLY A 91 4.95 2.31 -5.94
CA GLY A 91 5.54 1.14 -6.58
C GLY A 91 5.93 0.09 -5.55
N TYR A 92 5.74 -1.20 -5.86
CA TYR A 92 6.20 -2.28 -4.99
C TYR A 92 6.84 -3.42 -5.77
N SER A 93 7.71 -4.15 -5.09
CA SER A 93 8.26 -5.42 -5.55
C SER A 93 8.39 -6.40 -4.39
N ILE A 94 8.24 -7.70 -4.70
CA ILE A 94 8.41 -8.78 -3.73
C ILE A 94 9.48 -9.73 -4.24
N PHE A 95 10.45 -9.98 -3.39
CA PHE A 95 11.53 -10.93 -3.62
C PHE A 95 11.40 -12.13 -2.70
N ASP A 96 11.76 -13.30 -3.20
CA ASP A 96 11.94 -14.54 -2.43
C ASP A 96 13.39 -14.99 -2.64
N GLY A 97 14.24 -14.71 -1.66
CA GLY A 97 15.68 -14.76 -1.90
C GLY A 97 16.07 -13.84 -3.08
N PRO A 98 16.83 -14.31 -4.08
CA PRO A 98 17.23 -13.52 -5.24
C PRO A 98 16.14 -13.34 -6.30
N ASN A 99 15.00 -14.03 -6.17
CA ASN A 99 13.99 -14.11 -7.21
C ASN A 99 12.93 -13.03 -7.06
N LEU A 100 12.69 -12.23 -8.09
CA LEU A 100 11.55 -11.33 -8.17
C LEU A 100 10.27 -12.16 -8.41
N ILE A 101 9.37 -12.22 -7.43
CA ILE A 101 8.17 -13.08 -7.49
C ILE A 101 6.87 -12.30 -7.71
N SER A 102 6.85 -11.00 -7.39
CA SER A 102 5.71 -10.11 -7.66
C SER A 102 6.17 -8.66 -7.74
N TYR A 103 5.42 -7.85 -8.47
CA TYR A 103 5.64 -6.42 -8.57
C TYR A 103 4.38 -5.72 -9.07
N GLY A 104 4.25 -4.43 -8.80
CA GLY A 104 3.11 -3.65 -9.26
C GLY A 104 3.08 -2.26 -8.65
N THR A 105 1.92 -1.63 -8.74
CA THR A 105 1.62 -0.35 -8.10
C THR A 105 0.37 -0.47 -7.25
N PHE A 106 0.33 0.29 -6.16
CA PHE A 106 -0.86 0.58 -5.40
C PHE A 106 -1.25 2.04 -5.58
N GLU A 107 -2.48 2.30 -5.96
CA GLU A 107 -3.02 3.65 -6.12
C GLU A 107 -4.02 3.94 -5.00
N ALA A 108 -3.65 4.88 -4.11
CA ALA A 108 -4.54 5.36 -3.07
C ALA A 108 -5.60 6.32 -3.65
N LYS A 109 -6.87 6.11 -3.31
CA LYS A 109 -8.03 6.80 -3.92
C LYS A 109 -8.54 7.97 -3.07
N GLU A 110 -8.22 8.00 -1.78
CA GLU A 110 -8.69 9.04 -0.87
C GLU A 110 -8.06 10.40 -1.20
N THR A 111 -8.88 11.45 -1.18
CA THR A 111 -8.43 12.82 -1.46
C THR A 111 -7.80 13.48 -0.24
N ASP A 112 -8.28 13.17 0.96
CA ASP A 112 -7.71 13.61 2.22
C ASP A 112 -6.38 12.91 2.50
N GLU A 113 -5.35 13.66 2.90
CA GLU A 113 -4.00 13.13 3.10
C GLU A 113 -3.95 12.05 4.19
N ALA A 114 -4.60 12.28 5.32
CA ALA A 114 -4.57 11.32 6.44
C ALA A 114 -5.30 10.02 6.10
N LYS A 115 -6.45 10.11 5.42
CA LYS A 115 -7.19 8.95 4.95
C LYS A 115 -6.42 8.18 3.89
N ARG A 116 -5.73 8.87 3.00
CA ARG A 116 -4.87 8.28 1.98
C ARG A 116 -3.71 7.50 2.60
N PHE A 117 -3.07 8.05 3.62
CA PHE A 117 -2.03 7.34 4.38
C PHE A 117 -2.57 6.12 5.11
N HIS A 118 -3.77 6.23 5.68
CA HIS A 118 -4.45 5.10 6.28
C HIS A 118 -4.78 4.01 5.25
N GLU A 119 -5.22 4.39 4.05
CA GLU A 119 -5.45 3.45 2.94
C GLU A 119 -4.16 2.72 2.54
N ILE A 120 -3.03 3.44 2.43
CA ILE A 120 -1.71 2.85 2.17
C ILE A 120 -1.29 1.90 3.31
N LYS A 121 -1.49 2.31 4.58
CA LYS A 121 -1.20 1.47 5.75
C LYS A 121 -1.98 0.14 5.70
N LEU A 122 -3.27 0.18 5.44
CA LEU A 122 -4.12 -1.02 5.35
C LEU A 122 -3.69 -1.94 4.20
N TRP A 123 -3.40 -1.36 3.04
CA TRP A 123 -2.87 -2.12 1.91
C TRP A 123 -1.55 -2.80 2.27
N LEU A 124 -0.61 -2.09 2.91
CA LEU A 124 0.68 -2.63 3.28
C LEU A 124 0.56 -3.78 4.29
N ILE A 125 -0.33 -3.68 5.29
CA ILE A 125 -0.65 -4.79 6.21
C ILE A 125 -1.05 -6.03 5.42
N SER A 126 -2.00 -5.86 4.49
CA SER A 126 -2.46 -6.95 3.63
C SER A 126 -1.33 -7.57 2.80
N MET A 127 -0.43 -6.75 2.25
CA MET A 127 0.72 -7.23 1.49
C MET A 127 1.68 -8.05 2.37
N ILE A 128 1.99 -7.54 3.56
CA ILE A 128 2.87 -8.21 4.52
C ILE A 128 2.30 -9.58 4.92
N GLU A 129 1.01 -9.63 5.28
CA GLU A 129 0.33 -10.86 5.69
C GLU A 129 0.24 -11.87 4.54
N ASN A 130 -0.23 -11.43 3.37
CA ASN A 130 -0.44 -12.29 2.21
C ASN A 130 0.87 -12.88 1.68
N TRP A 131 1.93 -12.10 1.67
CA TRP A 131 3.23 -12.53 1.16
C TRP A 131 4.16 -13.05 2.26
N GLN A 132 3.76 -13.00 3.54
CA GLN A 132 4.60 -13.41 4.68
C GLN A 132 5.99 -12.78 4.61
N CYS A 133 6.02 -11.45 4.48
CA CYS A 133 7.27 -10.72 4.32
C CYS A 133 8.10 -10.73 5.60
N ASP A 134 9.41 -10.89 5.48
CA ASP A 134 10.36 -10.89 6.62
C ASP A 134 11.03 -9.54 6.79
N VAL A 135 11.17 -8.77 5.71
CA VAL A 135 11.87 -7.47 5.70
C VAL A 135 11.15 -6.52 4.75
N ILE A 136 11.06 -5.26 5.14
CA ILE A 136 10.51 -4.18 4.31
C ILE A 136 11.65 -3.25 3.88
N GLY A 137 11.84 -3.08 2.57
CA GLY A 137 12.70 -2.04 2.00
C GLY A 137 11.88 -0.78 1.70
N ILE A 138 12.30 0.37 2.23
CA ILE A 138 11.58 1.65 2.05
C ILE A 138 12.56 2.64 1.42
N GLU A 139 12.17 3.35 0.34
CA GLU A 139 13.03 4.39 -0.22
C GLU A 139 13.26 5.50 0.81
N GLY A 140 14.51 5.92 0.97
CA GLY A 140 14.87 6.99 1.89
C GLY A 140 14.51 8.37 1.32
N ILE A 141 13.70 9.13 2.04
CA ILE A 141 13.29 10.47 1.63
C ILE A 141 14.41 11.46 1.95
N GLN A 142 14.86 12.15 0.90
CA GLN A 142 15.85 13.21 1.02
C GLN A 142 15.32 14.50 0.39
N TYR A 143 15.47 15.62 1.10
CA TYR A 143 15.14 16.92 0.52
C TYR A 143 16.04 17.21 -0.69
N GLN A 144 15.41 17.54 -1.80
CA GLN A 144 16.09 17.96 -3.03
C GLN A 144 15.77 19.42 -3.32
N GLN A 145 16.75 20.18 -3.82
CA GLN A 145 16.63 21.62 -4.06
C GLN A 145 15.42 22.02 -4.92
N ASN A 146 14.98 21.13 -5.82
CA ASN A 146 13.82 21.36 -6.71
C ASN A 146 12.54 20.67 -6.23
N MET A 147 12.54 20.10 -5.01
CA MET A 147 11.37 19.50 -4.42
C MET A 147 10.59 20.53 -3.61
N GLY A 148 9.29 20.67 -3.87
CA GLY A 148 8.43 21.52 -3.04
C GLY A 148 8.43 21.08 -1.58
N VAL A 149 8.49 22.03 -0.66
CA VAL A 149 8.48 21.76 0.79
C VAL A 149 7.28 20.90 1.19
N THR A 150 6.09 21.17 0.65
CA THR A 150 4.88 20.39 0.90
C THR A 150 5.05 18.93 0.46
N THR A 151 5.61 18.69 -0.72
CA THR A 151 5.88 17.32 -1.21
C THR A 151 6.83 16.58 -0.27
N PHE A 152 7.92 17.23 0.14
CA PHE A 152 8.85 16.65 1.10
C PHE A 152 8.17 16.30 2.44
N GLN A 153 7.38 17.23 2.98
CA GLN A 153 6.65 17.00 4.24
C GLN A 153 5.66 15.83 4.13
N THR A 154 4.91 15.75 3.03
CA THR A 154 3.97 14.66 2.76
C THR A 154 4.69 13.30 2.72
N LEU A 155 5.80 13.22 1.98
CA LEU A 155 6.58 11.98 1.88
C LEU A 155 7.24 11.60 3.21
N ALA A 156 7.77 12.59 3.96
CA ALA A 156 8.37 12.35 5.27
C ALA A 156 7.35 11.82 6.30
N ARG A 157 6.11 12.36 6.31
CA ARG A 157 5.01 11.84 7.15
C ARG A 157 4.65 10.41 6.78
N LEU A 158 4.52 10.13 5.48
CA LEU A 158 4.23 8.77 5.00
C LEU A 158 5.34 7.81 5.42
N GLN A 159 6.61 8.16 5.21
CA GLN A 159 7.73 7.32 5.66
C GLN A 159 7.68 7.04 7.16
N GLY A 160 7.37 8.04 8.00
CA GLY A 160 7.19 7.84 9.45
C GLY A 160 6.09 6.83 9.77
N ILE A 161 4.95 6.91 9.09
CA ILE A 161 3.85 5.95 9.25
C ILE A 161 4.25 4.52 8.84
N LEU A 162 5.02 4.37 7.75
CA LEU A 162 5.51 3.06 7.31
C LEU A 162 6.52 2.47 8.29
N MET A 163 7.40 3.29 8.85
CA MET A 163 8.35 2.87 9.88
C MET A 163 7.64 2.43 11.16
N ASP A 164 6.67 3.21 11.65
CA ASP A 164 5.84 2.91 12.81
C ASP A 164 5.08 1.59 12.63
N LEU A 165 4.48 1.38 11.45
CA LEU A 165 3.82 0.13 11.10
C LEU A 165 4.77 -1.08 11.16
N CYS A 166 5.99 -0.94 10.69
CA CYS A 166 6.98 -2.03 10.77
C CYS A 166 7.31 -2.39 12.22
N ILE A 167 7.40 -1.39 13.11
CA ILE A 167 7.59 -1.59 14.55
C ILE A 167 6.35 -2.27 15.16
N GLU A 168 5.15 -1.78 14.87
CA GLU A 168 3.86 -2.34 15.33
C GLU A 168 3.71 -3.83 14.96
N LEU A 169 4.15 -4.21 13.75
CA LEU A 169 4.09 -5.59 13.26
C LEU A 169 5.33 -6.42 13.61
N ASN A 170 6.31 -5.85 14.33
CA ASN A 170 7.60 -6.47 14.66
C ASN A 170 8.32 -7.04 13.42
N ILE A 171 8.36 -6.25 12.34
CA ILE A 171 9.01 -6.61 11.08
C ILE A 171 10.21 -5.70 10.86
N PRO A 172 11.41 -6.23 10.63
CA PRO A 172 12.59 -5.45 10.27
C PRO A 172 12.37 -4.63 9.00
N TYR A 173 12.88 -3.40 8.99
CA TYR A 173 12.86 -2.57 7.79
C TYR A 173 14.23 -1.96 7.49
N VAL A 174 14.45 -1.59 6.24
CA VAL A 174 15.67 -0.94 5.75
C VAL A 174 15.28 0.33 5.01
N ILE A 175 15.77 1.49 5.49
CA ILE A 175 15.67 2.74 4.72
C ILE A 175 16.79 2.73 3.68
N CYS A 176 16.41 2.79 2.41
CA CYS A 176 17.30 2.68 1.25
C CYS A 176 17.53 4.08 0.64
N PRO A 177 18.63 4.79 0.95
CA PRO A 177 18.88 6.09 0.37
C PRO A 177 18.97 6.00 -1.17
N THR A 178 18.27 6.91 -1.86
CA THR A 178 18.13 6.89 -3.33
C THR A 178 19.48 6.78 -4.07
N ASN A 179 20.48 7.54 -3.62
CA ASN A 179 21.80 7.49 -4.25
C ASN A 179 22.53 6.16 -4.01
N THR A 180 22.31 5.53 -2.85
CA THR A 180 22.97 4.28 -2.45
C THR A 180 22.43 3.11 -3.27
N TRP A 181 21.11 2.90 -3.31
CA TRP A 181 20.53 1.78 -4.04
C TRP A 181 20.72 1.95 -5.57
N ARG A 182 20.64 3.19 -6.09
CA ARG A 182 20.92 3.47 -7.50
C ARG A 182 22.37 3.19 -7.89
N ALA A 183 23.33 3.54 -7.03
CA ALA A 183 24.74 3.21 -7.25
C ALA A 183 24.97 1.69 -7.23
N HIS A 184 24.35 0.97 -6.28
CA HIS A 184 24.41 -0.48 -6.19
C HIS A 184 23.85 -1.16 -7.45
N CYS A 185 22.73 -0.66 -7.97
CA CYS A 185 22.13 -1.16 -9.21
C CYS A 185 22.84 -0.68 -10.49
N GLU A 186 23.89 0.13 -10.38
CA GLU A 186 24.61 0.72 -11.52
C GLU A 186 23.73 1.59 -12.44
N VAL A 187 22.73 2.27 -11.88
CA VAL A 187 21.83 3.17 -12.62
C VAL A 187 22.64 4.30 -13.26
N LYS A 188 22.53 4.47 -14.58
CA LYS A 188 23.23 5.49 -15.36
C LYS A 188 22.30 6.62 -15.78
N GLY A 189 22.85 7.80 -15.99
CA GLY A 189 22.14 8.95 -16.53
C GLY A 189 22.42 10.25 -15.79
N LYS A 190 22.36 11.36 -16.52
CA LYS A 190 22.58 12.71 -15.98
C LYS A 190 21.29 13.34 -15.48
N THR A 191 20.18 13.11 -16.18
CA THR A 191 18.86 13.63 -15.83
C THR A 191 18.04 12.60 -15.04
N ARG A 192 16.95 13.06 -14.41
CA ARG A 192 15.97 12.16 -13.77
C ARG A 192 15.36 11.18 -14.79
N ALA A 193 15.03 11.65 -15.98
CA ALA A 193 14.47 10.83 -17.05
C ALA A 193 15.44 9.73 -17.52
N ASP A 194 16.73 10.07 -17.68
CA ASP A 194 17.77 9.09 -18.04
C ASP A 194 17.89 7.99 -16.98
N LYS A 195 17.90 8.37 -15.69
CA LYS A 195 18.01 7.43 -14.58
C LYS A 195 16.79 6.49 -14.51
N LYS A 196 15.57 7.00 -14.70
CA LYS A 196 14.35 6.20 -14.78
C LYS A 196 14.43 5.20 -15.94
N ARG A 197 14.78 5.67 -17.15
CA ARG A 197 14.96 4.79 -18.30
C ARG A 197 16.06 3.73 -18.08
N SER A 198 17.17 4.14 -17.46
CA SER A 198 18.24 3.21 -17.11
C SER A 198 17.75 2.11 -16.18
N MET A 199 16.97 2.46 -15.15
CA MET A 199 16.42 1.48 -14.20
C MET A 199 15.47 0.50 -14.87
N GLN A 200 14.56 0.98 -15.75
CA GLN A 200 13.66 0.13 -16.52
C GLN A 200 14.42 -0.87 -17.41
N LEU A 201 15.52 -0.43 -18.07
CA LEU A 201 16.37 -1.31 -18.89
C LEU A 201 17.09 -2.35 -18.03
N LEU A 202 17.54 -2.00 -16.83
CA LEU A 202 18.16 -2.94 -15.90
C LEU A 202 17.16 -4.01 -15.43
N VAL A 203 15.93 -3.62 -15.08
CA VAL A 203 14.88 -4.57 -14.72
C VAL A 203 14.58 -5.53 -15.88
N LYS A 204 14.45 -4.99 -17.11
CA LYS A 204 14.29 -5.81 -18.30
C LYS A 204 15.44 -6.80 -18.49
N LYS A 205 16.68 -6.35 -18.28
CA LYS A 205 17.88 -7.19 -18.38
C LYS A 205 17.91 -8.31 -17.33
N TRP A 206 17.51 -8.00 -16.09
CA TRP A 206 17.62 -8.95 -14.96
C TRP A 206 16.50 -9.98 -14.92
N TYR A 207 15.26 -9.56 -15.23
CA TYR A 207 14.05 -10.35 -14.99
C TYR A 207 13.20 -10.54 -16.25
N ASP A 208 13.62 -10.04 -17.42
CA ASP A 208 12.89 -10.11 -18.71
C ASP A 208 11.47 -9.53 -18.67
N VAL A 209 11.24 -8.51 -17.83
CA VAL A 209 9.95 -7.83 -17.71
C VAL A 209 10.06 -6.35 -18.08
N THR A 210 9.00 -5.80 -18.68
CA THR A 210 8.87 -4.37 -18.97
C THR A 210 7.90 -3.73 -18.00
N VAL A 211 8.31 -2.71 -17.26
CA VAL A 211 7.57 -2.12 -16.15
C VAL A 211 7.58 -0.59 -16.21
N SER A 212 6.65 0.04 -15.45
CA SER A 212 6.68 1.50 -15.22
C SER A 212 7.91 1.91 -14.42
N ASP A 213 8.17 3.20 -14.35
CA ASP A 213 9.28 3.77 -13.60
C ASP A 213 9.15 3.52 -12.08
N ASP A 214 7.96 3.67 -11.51
CA ASP A 214 7.70 3.43 -10.08
C ASP A 214 7.94 1.96 -9.71
N ILE A 215 7.50 1.02 -10.57
CA ILE A 215 7.79 -0.41 -10.38
C ILE A 215 9.30 -0.68 -10.54
N ALA A 216 9.95 -0.06 -11.52
CA ALA A 216 11.39 -0.25 -11.74
C ALA A 216 12.20 0.21 -10.53
N ASP A 217 11.89 1.39 -9.96
CA ASP A 217 12.55 1.90 -8.76
C ASP A 217 12.31 0.97 -7.55
N ALA A 218 11.08 0.47 -7.35
CA ALA A 218 10.78 -0.52 -6.31
C ALA A 218 11.55 -1.86 -6.50
N VAL A 219 11.71 -2.33 -7.74
CA VAL A 219 12.54 -3.52 -8.03
C VAL A 219 14.01 -3.26 -7.72
N GLY A 220 14.52 -2.08 -8.03
CA GLY A 220 15.90 -1.67 -7.69
C GLY A 220 16.15 -1.64 -6.18
N ILE A 221 15.20 -1.10 -5.41
CA ILE A 221 15.24 -1.09 -3.95
C ILE A 221 15.22 -2.53 -3.41
N GLY A 222 14.33 -3.39 -3.92
CA GLY A 222 14.23 -4.79 -3.52
C GLY A 222 15.52 -5.56 -3.81
N LYS A 223 16.10 -5.37 -5.00
CA LYS A 223 17.40 -5.98 -5.35
C LYS A 223 18.51 -5.51 -4.40
N TYR A 224 18.59 -4.22 -4.10
CA TYR A 224 19.55 -3.68 -3.14
C TYR A 224 19.40 -4.33 -1.77
N VAL A 225 18.19 -4.42 -1.23
CA VAL A 225 17.93 -5.06 0.07
C VAL A 225 18.29 -6.54 0.03
N THR A 226 17.91 -7.25 -1.02
CA THR A 226 18.24 -8.68 -1.20
C THR A 226 19.74 -8.92 -1.20
N ASP A 227 20.49 -8.17 -2.01
CA ASP A 227 21.92 -8.35 -2.17
C ASP A 227 22.71 -7.97 -0.90
N THR A 228 22.22 -6.98 -0.11
CA THR A 228 22.88 -6.50 1.10
C THR A 228 22.48 -7.26 2.36
N ASN A 229 21.25 -7.76 2.46
CA ASN A 229 20.80 -8.56 3.61
C ASN A 229 21.39 -9.97 3.62
N GLN A 230 21.79 -10.50 2.49
CA GLN A 230 22.59 -11.76 2.47
C GLN A 230 23.93 -11.60 3.21
N GLN A 231 24.38 -10.37 3.47
CA GLN A 231 25.65 -10.10 4.15
C GLN A 231 25.52 -9.67 5.61
N LYS A 232 24.34 -9.25 6.10
CA LYS A 232 24.18 -8.75 7.50
C LYS A 232 22.73 -8.89 7.97
N THR A 233 22.42 -9.96 8.68
CA THR A 233 21.29 -9.97 9.61
C THR A 233 21.67 -9.12 10.84
N LYS A 234 21.57 -7.82 10.76
CA LYS A 234 21.51 -6.96 11.95
C LYS A 234 20.05 -6.85 12.36
N ILE A 235 19.61 -7.79 13.17
CA ILE A 235 18.41 -7.64 13.98
C ILE A 235 18.71 -6.49 14.96
N ILE A 236 17.98 -5.39 14.87
CA ILE A 236 17.89 -4.43 15.97
C ILE A 236 16.97 -5.10 16.99
N ASN A 237 17.55 -5.87 17.89
CA ASN A 237 16.85 -6.35 19.07
C ASN A 237 16.68 -5.14 19.99
N TRP A 238 15.45 -4.72 20.21
CA TRP A 238 15.09 -3.84 21.32
C TRP A 238 14.92 -4.75 22.55
N GLU A 239 15.96 -4.83 23.41
CA GLU A 239 15.83 -5.29 24.79
C GLU A 239 15.36 -4.14 25.68
#